data_ae93e97c77d694b38aa08b6a1e28617b
#
_entry.id   ae93e97c77d694b38aa08b6a1e28617b
#
_cell.length_a   1.000
_cell.length_b   1.000
_cell.length_c   1.000
_cell.angle_alpha   90.00
_cell.angle_beta   90.00
_cell.angle_gamma   90.00
#
_symmetry.space_group_name_H-M   'P 1'
#
loop_
_entity.id
_entity.type
_entity.pdbx_description
1 polymer ?
#
loop_
_entity_poly.entity_id
_entity_poly.type
_entity_poly.pdbx_seq_one_letter_code
_entity_poly.pdbx_strand_id
1 'polypeptide(L)'
;MNYRKFLIAALLVMSFSVQAKDITVTRLTCEMREGRVTISDAPRLGWQMSSPENGTRQTAYEIEVRDVWAGKVVWNSGKVKSARSQLVSCADAALEKDRHYTWRVRVWDEADTPSAWSAPSDFSILTSEAAFAGSEWIGAITRKDARIPEGRKYHGSELKKPEAKAAWAAVDTLAKKSIYLRREFHVAKKVKDATAYVCGLGFYEFSLNGEKVGDSEFAPLWSDYDKSVYYNTYDVTSQVKKGGNAIGVLLGNGFYNVQGGRYRKLQISFGAPTLRFRMVVNYEDGTSETIVSGKDWKYDFSPVLFNCIYGGEIGRAS
;
A
#
# COMPACT_ATOMS: atom_id res chain seq x y z
N MET A 1 34.78 62.92 60.78
CA MET A 1 34.93 61.44 60.77
C MET A 1 33.79 60.88 59.89
N ASN A 2 34.18 60.55 58.62
CA ASN A 2 33.24 60.27 57.54
C ASN A 2 33.01 58.74 57.41
N TYR A 3 31.82 58.23 57.65
CA TYR A 3 31.43 56.82 57.35
C TYR A 3 30.84 56.75 55.95
N ARG A 4 31.56 56.17 55.01
CA ARG A 4 31.04 55.78 53.72
C ARG A 4 30.25 54.45 53.87
N LYS A 5 28.97 54.52 53.60
CA LYS A 5 28.12 53.32 53.47
C LYS A 5 28.31 52.74 52.09
N PHE A 6 28.84 51.53 52.00
CA PHE A 6 28.85 50.73 50.79
C PHE A 6 27.53 49.98 50.68
N LEU A 7 26.74 50.33 49.67
CA LEU A 7 25.55 49.56 49.25
C LEU A 7 26.05 48.47 48.29
N ILE A 8 26.00 47.21 48.70
CA ILE A 8 26.20 46.07 47.84
C ILE A 8 24.84 45.71 47.26
N ALA A 9 24.61 45.97 45.97
CA ALA A 9 23.43 45.49 45.22
C ALA A 9 23.71 44.06 44.80
N ALA A 10 23.10 43.09 45.45
CA ALA A 10 23.10 41.70 45.01
C ALA A 10 22.17 41.54 43.80
N LEU A 11 22.74 41.37 42.62
CA LEU A 11 21.96 40.99 41.42
C LEU A 11 21.58 39.53 41.58
N LEU A 12 20.29 39.26 41.85
CA LEU A 12 19.72 37.89 41.81
C LEU A 12 19.53 37.54 40.34
N VAL A 13 20.46 36.79 39.76
CA VAL A 13 20.26 36.14 38.44
C VAL A 13 19.34 34.96 38.67
N MET A 14 18.04 35.12 38.40
CA MET A 14 17.11 33.99 38.30
C MET A 14 17.49 33.22 37.04
N SER A 15 18.24 32.15 37.18
CA SER A 15 18.42 31.14 36.14
C SER A 15 17.10 30.40 36.01
N PHE A 16 16.28 30.73 35.03
CA PHE A 16 15.20 29.84 34.61
C PHE A 16 15.85 28.62 33.98
N SER A 17 15.98 27.54 34.72
CA SER A 17 16.26 26.24 34.15
C SER A 17 15.00 25.79 33.37
N VAL A 18 15.07 25.92 32.07
CA VAL A 18 14.06 25.28 31.20
C VAL A 18 14.29 23.79 31.34
N GLN A 19 13.36 23.12 32.00
CA GLN A 19 13.41 21.68 32.18
C GLN A 19 13.09 21.03 30.83
N ALA A 20 13.92 20.10 30.40
CA ALA A 20 13.69 19.31 29.21
C ALA A 20 12.37 18.55 29.35
N LYS A 21 11.53 18.61 28.33
CA LYS A 21 10.26 17.90 28.29
C LYS A 21 10.43 16.57 27.58
N ASP A 22 9.97 15.49 28.21
CA ASP A 22 10.02 14.18 27.57
C ASP A 22 9.08 14.11 26.38
N ILE A 23 9.66 14.04 25.18
CA ILE A 23 8.93 13.77 23.93
C ILE A 23 9.22 12.35 23.49
N THR A 24 8.17 11.58 23.28
CA THR A 24 8.23 10.26 22.65
C THR A 24 7.65 10.34 21.26
N VAL A 25 8.45 9.94 20.26
CA VAL A 25 7.97 9.82 18.89
C VAL A 25 7.23 8.51 18.71
N THR A 26 6.02 8.61 18.20
CA THR A 26 5.12 7.46 17.97
C THR A 26 4.60 7.48 16.54
N ARG A 27 3.99 6.41 16.11
CA ARG A 27 3.21 6.30 14.88
C ARG A 27 3.89 6.92 13.66
N LEU A 28 4.88 6.22 13.12
CA LEU A 28 5.56 6.62 11.90
C LEU A 28 4.73 6.27 10.67
N THR A 29 4.65 7.18 9.70
CA THR A 29 3.92 6.99 8.45
C THR A 29 4.77 7.36 7.24
N CYS A 30 4.59 6.62 6.15
CA CYS A 30 5.05 6.98 4.82
C CYS A 30 3.82 7.15 3.92
N GLU A 31 3.69 8.29 3.22
CA GLU A 31 2.49 8.64 2.42
C GLU A 31 1.18 8.48 3.24
N MET A 32 1.23 8.89 4.52
CA MET A 32 0.13 8.80 5.50
C MET A 32 -0.31 7.38 5.85
N ARG A 33 0.44 6.34 5.48
CA ARG A 33 0.18 4.93 5.82
C ARG A 33 1.22 4.42 6.80
N GLU A 34 0.79 3.54 7.70
CA GLU A 34 1.66 2.82 8.64
C GLU A 34 2.13 1.48 8.06
N GLY A 35 3.15 0.91 8.68
CA GLY A 35 3.73 -0.37 8.28
C GLY A 35 4.56 -0.28 6.99
N ARG A 36 4.66 -1.39 6.27
CA ARG A 36 5.43 -1.47 5.04
C ARG A 36 4.66 -0.81 3.89
N VAL A 37 5.17 0.30 3.39
CA VAL A 37 4.57 1.07 2.30
C VAL A 37 5.43 0.97 1.05
N THR A 38 4.81 0.67 -0.10
CA THR A 38 5.48 0.73 -1.41
C THR A 38 5.05 1.99 -2.16
N ILE A 39 6.01 2.72 -2.68
CA ILE A 39 5.86 3.97 -3.41
C ILE A 39 6.70 3.95 -4.69
N SER A 40 6.42 4.84 -5.63
CA SER A 40 7.15 4.95 -6.92
C SER A 40 8.25 6.02 -6.90
N ASP A 41 8.16 6.96 -5.98
CA ASP A 41 9.03 8.14 -5.92
C ASP A 41 9.53 8.42 -4.49
N ALA A 42 10.16 9.58 -4.28
CA ALA A 42 10.66 9.99 -2.98
C ALA A 42 9.55 10.04 -1.91
N PRO A 43 9.77 9.47 -0.71
CA PRO A 43 8.76 9.40 0.32
C PRO A 43 8.43 10.77 0.93
N ARG A 44 7.18 10.90 1.38
CA ARG A 44 6.78 11.92 2.34
C ARG A 44 6.50 11.23 3.68
N LEU A 45 7.31 11.56 4.65
CA LEU A 45 7.31 10.91 5.96
C LEU A 45 6.49 11.72 6.97
N GLY A 46 5.93 11.02 7.96
CA GLY A 46 5.19 11.65 9.02
C GLY A 46 5.31 10.89 10.33
N TRP A 47 5.09 11.59 11.44
CA TRP A 47 5.12 11.01 12.78
C TRP A 47 4.18 11.74 13.72
N GLN A 48 3.80 11.06 14.79
CA GLN A 48 3.11 11.65 15.93
C GLN A 48 4.05 11.70 17.12
N MET A 49 3.71 12.56 18.06
CA MET A 49 4.47 12.73 19.29
C MET A 49 3.51 12.66 20.47
N SER A 50 4.00 12.15 21.59
CA SER A 50 3.34 12.27 22.88
C SER A 50 4.32 12.80 23.93
N SER A 51 3.79 13.51 24.92
CA SER A 51 4.53 14.00 26.08
C SER A 51 3.60 13.95 27.29
N PRO A 52 4.12 13.62 28.47
CA PRO A 52 3.36 13.71 29.72
C PRO A 52 3.04 15.16 30.09
N GLU A 53 3.77 16.12 29.52
CA GLU A 53 3.62 17.54 29.81
C GLU A 53 2.77 18.26 28.74
N ASN A 54 1.82 19.07 29.20
CA ASN A 54 1.00 19.89 28.32
C ASN A 54 1.81 21.00 27.67
N GLY A 55 1.48 21.32 26.41
CA GLY A 55 2.08 22.44 25.68
C GLY A 55 3.48 22.16 25.15
N THR A 56 3.97 20.92 25.24
CA THR A 56 5.24 20.49 24.63
C THR A 56 5.16 20.59 23.11
N ARG A 57 6.18 21.18 22.49
CA ARG A 57 6.22 21.41 21.03
C ARG A 57 7.54 20.94 20.44
N GLN A 58 7.46 20.39 19.25
CA GLN A 58 8.63 20.14 18.42
C GLN A 58 9.16 21.49 17.87
N THR A 59 10.47 21.70 17.98
CA THR A 59 11.19 22.83 17.39
C THR A 59 12.10 22.42 16.24
N ALA A 60 12.56 21.16 16.25
CA ALA A 60 13.37 20.58 15.19
C ALA A 60 13.14 19.08 15.07
N TYR A 61 13.59 18.50 13.98
CA TYR A 61 13.65 17.07 13.77
C TYR A 61 14.95 16.65 13.07
N GLU A 62 15.25 15.35 13.12
CA GLU A 62 16.28 14.71 12.32
C GLU A 62 15.76 13.34 11.87
N ILE A 63 15.89 13.08 10.57
CA ILE A 63 15.48 11.82 9.94
C ILE A 63 16.72 11.08 9.48
N GLU A 64 16.75 9.78 9.70
CA GLU A 64 17.77 8.86 9.16
C GLU A 64 17.09 7.80 8.31
N VAL A 65 17.61 7.58 7.09
CA VAL A 65 17.17 6.52 6.18
C VAL A 65 18.30 5.54 5.95
N ARG A 66 18.01 4.26 6.07
CA ARG A 66 18.94 3.14 5.91
C ARG A 66 18.49 2.23 4.78
N ASP A 67 19.38 1.92 3.86
CA ASP A 67 19.16 0.84 2.88
C ASP A 67 19.28 -0.52 3.60
N VAL A 68 18.23 -1.32 3.52
CA VAL A 68 18.15 -2.62 4.21
C VAL A 68 19.09 -3.63 3.59
N TRP A 69 19.27 -3.60 2.26
CA TRP A 69 20.14 -4.56 1.56
C TRP A 69 21.61 -4.21 1.72
N ALA A 70 21.95 -2.93 1.62
CA ALA A 70 23.32 -2.46 1.85
C ALA A 70 23.70 -2.42 3.33
N GLY A 71 22.72 -2.51 4.24
CA GLY A 71 22.96 -2.49 5.69
C GLY A 71 23.52 -1.17 6.22
N LYS A 72 23.41 -0.06 5.48
CA LYS A 72 24.02 1.24 5.81
C LYS A 72 23.04 2.39 5.76
N VAL A 73 23.33 3.45 6.52
CA VAL A 73 22.64 4.74 6.40
C VAL A 73 23.00 5.35 5.04
N VAL A 74 21.99 5.70 4.25
CA VAL A 74 22.12 6.28 2.91
C VAL A 74 21.77 7.75 2.90
N TRP A 75 21.02 8.21 3.88
CA TRP A 75 20.65 9.61 4.03
C TRP A 75 20.36 9.97 5.49
N ASN A 76 20.73 11.19 5.86
CA ASN A 76 20.41 11.81 7.13
C ASN A 76 20.11 13.28 6.87
N SER A 77 18.96 13.78 7.33
CA SER A 77 18.57 15.18 7.14
C SER A 77 19.41 16.18 7.94
N GLY A 78 20.21 15.70 8.89
CA GLY A 78 20.72 16.55 9.96
C GLY A 78 19.58 17.13 10.80
N LYS A 79 19.91 18.02 11.73
CA LYS A 79 18.93 18.74 12.56
C LYS A 79 18.25 19.83 11.72
N VAL A 80 16.98 19.63 11.38
CA VAL A 80 16.16 20.58 10.63
C VAL A 80 15.26 21.36 11.61
N LYS A 81 15.42 22.67 11.70
CA LYS A 81 14.58 23.54 12.53
C LYS A 81 13.18 23.67 11.91
N SER A 82 12.22 22.94 12.42
CA SER A 82 10.84 22.92 11.94
C SER A 82 9.91 22.21 12.94
N ALA A 83 8.70 22.73 13.09
CA ALA A 83 7.62 22.07 13.82
C ALA A 83 6.79 21.11 12.94
N ARG A 84 7.15 20.96 11.66
CA ARG A 84 6.44 20.09 10.72
C ARG A 84 6.72 18.63 11.06
N SER A 85 5.66 17.82 11.19
CA SER A 85 5.73 16.38 11.48
C SER A 85 4.87 15.54 10.53
N GLN A 86 4.32 16.16 9.48
CA GLN A 86 3.49 15.47 8.49
C GLN A 86 3.93 15.83 7.07
N LEU A 87 3.91 14.84 6.19
CA LEU A 87 4.27 14.97 4.78
C LEU A 87 5.62 15.70 4.57
N VAL A 88 6.60 15.33 5.39
CA VAL A 88 7.98 15.84 5.29
C VAL A 88 8.63 15.15 4.10
N SER A 89 8.98 15.93 3.07
CA SER A 89 9.59 15.41 1.85
C SER A 89 11.04 14.98 2.08
N CYS A 90 11.42 13.84 1.51
CA CYS A 90 12.79 13.34 1.43
C CYS A 90 13.31 13.36 -0.01
N ALA A 91 12.82 14.28 -0.86
CA ALA A 91 13.19 14.34 -2.28
C ALA A 91 14.71 14.60 -2.49
N ASP A 92 15.37 15.29 -1.56
CA ASP A 92 16.81 15.55 -1.55
C ASP A 92 17.66 14.33 -1.13
N ALA A 93 17.02 13.27 -0.61
CA ALA A 93 17.70 12.03 -0.23
C ALA A 93 18.25 11.25 -1.42
N ALA A 94 17.84 11.54 -2.65
CA ALA A 94 18.22 10.85 -3.88
C ALA A 94 18.23 9.31 -3.75
N LEU A 95 17.18 8.76 -3.16
CA LEU A 95 17.05 7.32 -2.90
C LEU A 95 16.88 6.56 -4.21
N GLU A 96 17.56 5.41 -4.29
CA GLU A 96 17.49 4.54 -5.46
C GLU A 96 16.13 3.85 -5.57
N LYS A 97 15.67 3.65 -6.80
CA LYS A 97 14.48 2.83 -7.08
C LYS A 97 14.79 1.33 -6.94
N ASP A 98 13.72 0.56 -6.77
CA ASP A 98 13.76 -0.91 -6.59
C ASP A 98 14.58 -1.34 -5.36
N ARG A 99 14.45 -0.55 -4.29
CA ARG A 99 15.12 -0.74 -3.01
C ARG A 99 14.13 -0.72 -1.84
N HIS A 100 14.55 -1.37 -0.78
CA HIS A 100 13.87 -1.40 0.51
C HIS A 100 14.66 -0.60 1.54
N TYR A 101 13.94 0.26 2.28
CA TYR A 101 14.51 1.19 3.25
C TYR A 101 13.81 1.06 4.60
N THR A 102 14.57 1.28 5.67
CA THR A 102 14.04 1.62 6.99
C THR A 102 14.37 3.07 7.29
N TRP A 103 13.53 3.70 8.06
CA TRP A 103 13.76 5.07 8.52
C TRP A 103 13.33 5.24 9.96
N ARG A 104 13.95 6.22 10.63
CA ARG A 104 13.64 6.63 11.99
C ARG A 104 13.78 8.14 12.12
N VAL A 105 13.18 8.71 13.16
CA VAL A 105 13.21 10.14 13.42
C VAL A 105 13.42 10.40 14.91
N ARG A 106 14.09 11.50 15.23
CA ARG A 106 14.10 12.12 16.55
C ARG A 106 13.73 13.59 16.44
N VAL A 107 13.24 14.15 17.52
CA VAL A 107 12.73 15.52 17.56
C VAL A 107 13.37 16.29 18.72
N TRP A 108 13.33 17.62 18.66
CA TRP A 108 13.81 18.51 19.73
C TRP A 108 12.64 19.29 20.30
N ASP A 109 12.66 19.48 21.62
CA ASP A 109 11.71 20.32 22.35
C ASP A 109 12.10 21.82 22.32
N GLU A 110 11.41 22.65 23.07
CA GLU A 110 11.68 24.10 23.21
C GLU A 110 12.96 24.40 23.99
N ALA A 111 13.48 23.46 24.77
CA ALA A 111 14.76 23.53 25.47
C ALA A 111 15.94 23.09 24.61
N ASP A 112 15.69 22.79 23.33
CA ASP A 112 16.67 22.25 22.38
C ASP A 112 17.21 20.87 22.78
N THR A 113 16.41 20.09 23.56
CA THR A 113 16.75 18.73 24.02
C THR A 113 16.20 17.70 23.03
N PRO A 114 17.04 16.78 22.53
CA PRO A 114 16.58 15.74 21.62
C PRO A 114 15.81 14.63 22.35
N SER A 115 14.76 14.12 21.71
CA SER A 115 14.15 12.85 22.10
C SER A 115 15.08 11.65 21.82
N ALA A 116 14.73 10.48 22.33
CA ALA A 116 15.25 9.24 21.78
C ALA A 116 14.83 9.08 20.30
N TRP A 117 15.61 8.30 19.54
CA TRP A 117 15.20 7.87 18.21
C TRP A 117 13.90 7.03 18.31
N SER A 118 13.00 7.22 17.37
CA SER A 118 11.84 6.34 17.22
C SER A 118 12.26 4.90 16.92
N ALA A 119 11.37 3.93 17.16
CA ALA A 119 11.45 2.65 16.48
C ALA A 119 11.48 2.87 14.95
N PRO A 120 12.19 2.02 14.18
CA PRO A 120 12.21 2.15 12.73
C PRO A 120 10.87 1.79 12.10
N SER A 121 10.56 2.40 10.96
CA SER A 121 9.47 2.03 10.07
C SER A 121 10.00 1.77 8.67
N ASP A 122 9.23 1.09 7.83
CA ASP A 122 9.66 0.58 6.54
C ASP A 122 8.99 1.29 5.37
N PHE A 123 9.72 1.44 4.27
CA PHE A 123 9.15 1.70 2.95
C PHE A 123 10.01 1.10 1.84
N SER A 124 9.40 0.89 0.68
CA SER A 124 10.11 0.49 -0.55
C SER A 124 9.82 1.48 -1.66
N ILE A 125 10.85 1.84 -2.43
CA ILE A 125 10.67 2.55 -3.69
C ILE A 125 10.76 1.49 -4.78
N LEU A 126 9.66 1.26 -5.51
CA LEU A 126 9.57 0.16 -6.44
C LEU A 126 8.87 0.59 -7.73
N THR A 127 9.50 0.30 -8.87
CA THR A 127 8.84 0.47 -10.17
C THR A 127 7.75 -0.57 -10.38
N SER A 128 6.75 -0.27 -11.20
CA SER A 128 5.68 -1.23 -11.51
C SER A 128 6.21 -2.46 -12.25
N GLU A 129 7.25 -2.32 -13.06
CA GLU A 129 7.93 -3.41 -13.73
C GLU A 129 8.58 -4.36 -12.73
N ALA A 130 9.32 -3.83 -11.75
CA ALA A 130 9.95 -4.62 -10.69
C ALA A 130 8.92 -5.26 -9.76
N ALA A 131 7.84 -4.53 -9.43
CA ALA A 131 6.74 -5.05 -8.61
C ALA A 131 6.12 -6.32 -9.20
N PHE A 132 6.10 -6.45 -10.52
CA PHE A 132 5.50 -7.58 -11.23
C PHE A 132 6.47 -8.36 -12.12
N ALA A 133 7.78 -8.25 -11.88
CA ALA A 133 8.78 -8.98 -12.64
C ALA A 133 8.50 -10.48 -12.69
N GLY A 134 8.52 -11.05 -13.90
CA GLY A 134 8.28 -12.47 -14.16
C GLY A 134 6.83 -12.95 -14.03
N SER A 135 5.87 -12.05 -13.71
CA SER A 135 4.45 -12.41 -13.61
C SER A 135 3.71 -12.22 -14.93
N GLU A 136 2.68 -13.03 -15.14
CA GLU A 136 1.78 -12.96 -16.29
C GLU A 136 0.38 -12.54 -15.86
N TRP A 137 -0.39 -11.93 -16.77
CA TRP A 137 -1.82 -11.74 -16.59
C TRP A 137 -2.55 -13.09 -16.74
N ILE A 138 -3.35 -13.47 -15.74
CA ILE A 138 -4.09 -14.74 -15.71
C ILE A 138 -5.58 -14.50 -15.51
N GLY A 139 -6.41 -15.36 -16.08
CA GLY A 139 -7.87 -15.32 -15.98
C GLY A 139 -8.50 -16.55 -16.62
N ALA A 140 -9.83 -16.65 -16.57
CA ALA A 140 -10.55 -17.80 -17.13
C ALA A 140 -10.65 -17.77 -18.66
N ILE A 141 -10.67 -16.57 -19.24
CA ILE A 141 -10.73 -16.36 -20.69
C ILE A 141 -9.80 -15.22 -21.10
N THR A 142 -9.47 -15.16 -22.39
CA THR A 142 -8.60 -14.12 -22.88
C THR A 142 -9.30 -12.76 -22.83
N ARG A 143 -8.52 -11.71 -22.51
CA ARG A 143 -9.01 -10.34 -22.48
C ARG A 143 -9.60 -9.90 -23.84
N LYS A 144 -9.01 -10.36 -24.93
CA LYS A 144 -9.42 -10.02 -26.31
C LYS A 144 -10.82 -10.53 -26.63
N ASP A 145 -11.14 -11.75 -26.21
CA ASP A 145 -12.41 -12.41 -26.53
C ASP A 145 -13.59 -11.78 -25.80
N ALA A 146 -13.34 -11.15 -24.65
CA ALA A 146 -14.37 -10.56 -23.81
C ALA A 146 -14.63 -9.08 -24.06
N ARG A 147 -13.83 -8.43 -24.90
CA ARG A 147 -13.82 -6.97 -25.03
C ARG A 147 -14.98 -6.48 -25.87
N ILE A 148 -15.71 -5.47 -25.38
CA ILE A 148 -16.59 -4.64 -26.23
C ILE A 148 -15.71 -3.89 -27.24
N PRO A 149 -16.16 -3.70 -28.50
CA PRO A 149 -15.43 -2.92 -29.47
C PRO A 149 -14.98 -1.56 -28.95
N GLU A 150 -13.73 -1.21 -29.23
CA GLU A 150 -13.10 0.03 -28.73
C GLU A 150 -13.95 1.28 -28.95
N GLY A 151 -13.88 2.19 -27.99
CA GLY A 151 -14.55 3.48 -28.04
C GLY A 151 -16.03 3.48 -27.68
N ARG A 152 -16.64 2.31 -27.37
CA ARG A 152 -18.06 2.25 -27.06
C ARG A 152 -18.31 2.10 -25.57
N LYS A 153 -18.69 3.21 -24.97
CA LYS A 153 -19.22 3.31 -23.59
C LYS A 153 -20.68 3.71 -23.71
N TYR A 154 -21.57 2.95 -23.06
CA TYR A 154 -23.00 3.17 -23.16
C TYR A 154 -23.56 3.70 -21.86
N HIS A 155 -24.26 4.83 -21.93
CA HIS A 155 -24.92 5.48 -20.79
C HIS A 155 -26.43 5.61 -21.03
N GLY A 156 -27.22 5.40 -20.00
CA GLY A 156 -28.64 5.75 -19.97
C GLY A 156 -29.42 5.35 -21.21
N SER A 157 -29.88 6.31 -22.01
CA SER A 157 -30.66 6.09 -23.22
C SER A 157 -29.91 5.37 -24.32
N GLU A 158 -28.58 5.50 -24.40
CA GLU A 158 -27.75 4.83 -25.40
C GLU A 158 -27.80 3.31 -25.25
N LEU A 159 -28.00 2.79 -24.04
CA LEU A 159 -28.15 1.35 -23.77
C LEU A 159 -29.36 0.73 -24.47
N LYS A 160 -30.31 1.54 -24.93
CA LYS A 160 -31.50 1.08 -25.67
C LYS A 160 -31.24 0.95 -27.16
N LYS A 161 -30.17 1.53 -27.67
CA LYS A 161 -29.82 1.50 -29.10
C LYS A 161 -29.50 0.07 -29.56
N PRO A 162 -29.89 -0.31 -30.80
CA PRO A 162 -29.63 -1.66 -31.34
C PRO A 162 -28.15 -2.07 -31.30
N GLU A 163 -27.24 -1.15 -31.63
CA GLU A 163 -25.78 -1.40 -31.62
C GLU A 163 -25.25 -1.70 -30.23
N ALA A 164 -25.75 -1.02 -29.21
CA ALA A 164 -25.36 -1.31 -27.82
C ALA A 164 -25.82 -2.71 -27.40
N LYS A 165 -27.05 -3.08 -27.74
CA LYS A 165 -27.60 -4.42 -27.47
C LYS A 165 -26.79 -5.49 -28.19
N ALA A 166 -26.45 -5.29 -29.46
CA ALA A 166 -25.66 -6.23 -30.26
C ALA A 166 -24.25 -6.40 -29.67
N ALA A 167 -23.58 -5.31 -29.29
CA ALA A 167 -22.25 -5.37 -28.68
C ALA A 167 -22.24 -6.18 -27.38
N TRP A 168 -23.27 -6.01 -26.54
CA TRP A 168 -23.38 -6.78 -25.29
C TRP A 168 -23.80 -8.24 -25.49
N ALA A 169 -24.56 -8.53 -26.51
CA ALA A 169 -24.89 -9.89 -26.90
C ALA A 169 -23.67 -10.67 -27.42
N ALA A 170 -22.71 -9.98 -28.01
CA ALA A 170 -21.49 -10.58 -28.53
C ALA A 170 -20.41 -10.85 -27.45
N VAL A 171 -20.56 -10.30 -26.23
CA VAL A 171 -19.63 -10.56 -25.14
C VAL A 171 -19.83 -11.98 -24.60
N ASP A 172 -18.74 -12.74 -24.51
CA ASP A 172 -18.78 -14.08 -23.93
C ASP A 172 -19.39 -14.07 -22.54
N THR A 173 -20.38 -14.91 -22.30
CA THR A 173 -21.07 -15.01 -21.01
C THR A 173 -20.14 -15.45 -19.88
N LEU A 174 -19.12 -16.25 -20.18
CA LEU A 174 -18.10 -16.67 -19.20
C LEU A 174 -17.24 -15.50 -18.75
N ALA A 175 -17.01 -14.49 -19.62
CA ALA A 175 -16.28 -13.28 -19.28
C ALA A 175 -16.95 -12.43 -18.19
N LYS A 176 -18.22 -12.71 -17.90
CA LYS A 176 -19.03 -11.99 -16.92
C LYS A 176 -19.03 -12.64 -15.54
N LYS A 177 -18.48 -13.84 -15.42
CA LYS A 177 -18.47 -14.61 -14.17
C LYS A 177 -17.32 -14.18 -13.27
N SER A 178 -17.57 -14.22 -11.98
CA SER A 178 -16.49 -14.18 -11.00
C SER A 178 -15.75 -15.50 -10.98
N ILE A 179 -14.46 -15.44 -10.72
CA ILE A 179 -13.57 -16.59 -10.74
C ILE A 179 -12.80 -16.70 -9.42
N TYR A 180 -12.52 -17.94 -9.03
CA TYR A 180 -11.48 -18.24 -8.07
C TYR A 180 -10.19 -18.53 -8.81
N LEU A 181 -9.10 -17.94 -8.32
CA LEU A 181 -7.73 -18.23 -8.74
C LEU A 181 -6.97 -18.78 -7.55
N ARG A 182 -6.19 -19.85 -7.75
CA ARG A 182 -5.48 -20.54 -6.67
C ARG A 182 -4.07 -20.95 -7.08
N ARG A 183 -3.12 -20.79 -6.14
CA ARG A 183 -1.76 -21.28 -6.25
C ARG A 183 -1.32 -21.87 -4.92
N GLU A 184 -0.77 -23.09 -4.96
CA GLU A 184 -0.06 -23.70 -3.84
C GLU A 184 1.43 -23.47 -3.98
N PHE A 185 2.13 -23.30 -2.87
CA PHE A 185 3.58 -23.16 -2.82
C PHE A 185 4.11 -23.72 -1.49
N HIS A 186 5.41 -24.00 -1.44
CA HIS A 186 6.05 -24.59 -0.26
C HIS A 186 7.20 -23.72 0.22
N VAL A 187 7.21 -23.39 1.51
CA VAL A 187 8.27 -22.61 2.17
C VAL A 187 9.13 -23.53 3.02
N ALA A 188 10.39 -23.73 2.61
CA ALA A 188 11.30 -24.65 3.29
C ALA A 188 12.06 -24.01 4.46
N LYS A 189 12.27 -22.68 4.43
CA LYS A 189 13.15 -21.95 5.34
C LYS A 189 12.37 -21.05 6.29
N LYS A 190 13.06 -20.52 7.29
CA LYS A 190 12.48 -19.53 8.22
C LYS A 190 12.30 -18.19 7.51
N VAL A 191 11.05 -17.72 7.49
CA VAL A 191 10.68 -16.44 6.85
C VAL A 191 11.16 -15.28 7.71
N LYS A 192 11.85 -14.35 7.07
CA LYS A 192 12.19 -13.03 7.64
C LYS A 192 11.06 -12.04 7.39
N ASP A 193 10.65 -11.92 6.15
CA ASP A 193 9.52 -11.09 5.72
C ASP A 193 8.95 -11.59 4.38
N ALA A 194 7.69 -11.23 4.11
CA ALA A 194 7.03 -11.55 2.86
C ALA A 194 6.11 -10.42 2.40
N THR A 195 6.18 -10.07 1.11
CA THR A 195 5.40 -8.99 0.52
C THR A 195 4.70 -9.48 -0.74
N ALA A 196 3.38 -9.25 -0.83
CA ALA A 196 2.58 -9.56 -2.01
C ALA A 196 2.16 -8.28 -2.75
N TYR A 197 2.25 -8.32 -4.08
CA TYR A 197 1.81 -7.30 -5.03
C TYR A 197 0.67 -7.88 -5.84
N VAL A 198 -0.49 -7.22 -5.78
CA VAL A 198 -1.73 -7.73 -6.38
C VAL A 198 -2.39 -6.67 -7.24
N CYS A 199 -2.55 -6.96 -8.52
CA CYS A 199 -3.26 -6.10 -9.46
C CYS A 199 -4.42 -6.89 -10.09
N GLY A 200 -5.65 -6.54 -9.72
CA GLY A 200 -6.87 -7.08 -10.33
C GLY A 200 -7.45 -6.12 -11.36
N LEU A 201 -7.67 -6.60 -12.57
CA LEU A 201 -8.57 -5.94 -13.52
C LEU A 201 -9.99 -6.44 -13.22
N GLY A 202 -10.64 -5.76 -12.30
CA GLY A 202 -11.84 -6.14 -11.58
C GLY A 202 -11.61 -5.99 -10.07
N PHE A 203 -12.65 -6.19 -9.26
CA PHE A 203 -12.49 -6.20 -7.80
C PHE A 203 -12.06 -7.58 -7.33
N TYR A 204 -11.12 -7.63 -6.40
CA TYR A 204 -10.67 -8.91 -5.84
C TYR A 204 -10.70 -8.92 -4.32
N GLU A 205 -10.81 -10.13 -3.79
CA GLU A 205 -10.47 -10.46 -2.42
C GLU A 205 -9.31 -11.45 -2.44
N PHE A 206 -8.22 -11.09 -1.76
CA PHE A 206 -7.02 -11.91 -1.65
C PHE A 206 -7.01 -12.64 -0.31
N SER A 207 -6.72 -13.93 -0.32
CA SER A 207 -6.54 -14.76 0.87
C SER A 207 -5.25 -15.55 0.81
N LEU A 208 -4.65 -15.77 1.97
CA LEU A 208 -3.48 -16.61 2.17
C LEU A 208 -3.78 -17.61 3.28
N ASN A 209 -3.64 -18.91 2.97
CA ASN A 209 -3.93 -20.01 3.90
C ASN A 209 -5.37 -19.98 4.47
N GLY A 210 -6.33 -19.48 3.69
CA GLY A 210 -7.74 -19.38 4.06
C GLY A 210 -8.12 -18.14 4.85
N GLU A 211 -7.17 -17.25 5.15
CA GLU A 211 -7.40 -15.98 5.84
C GLU A 211 -7.36 -14.82 4.86
N LYS A 212 -8.32 -13.89 4.94
CA LYS A 212 -8.34 -12.65 4.14
C LYS A 212 -7.08 -11.82 4.44
N VAL A 213 -6.46 -11.30 3.39
CA VAL A 213 -5.30 -10.42 3.48
C VAL A 213 -5.75 -8.98 3.31
N GLY A 214 -5.40 -8.14 4.30
CA GLY A 214 -5.81 -6.75 4.33
C GLY A 214 -7.27 -6.56 4.76
N ASP A 215 -7.64 -5.30 4.91
CA ASP A 215 -8.95 -4.84 5.40
C ASP A 215 -9.77 -4.12 4.32
N SER A 216 -9.20 -4.01 3.12
CA SER A 216 -9.86 -3.30 2.02
C SER A 216 -11.03 -4.09 1.46
N GLU A 217 -12.14 -3.38 1.28
CA GLU A 217 -13.23 -3.82 0.43
C GLU A 217 -13.05 -3.22 -0.98
N PHE A 218 -13.51 -3.92 -2.01
CA PHE A 218 -13.47 -3.45 -3.40
C PHE A 218 -12.07 -3.04 -3.91
N ALA A 219 -11.05 -3.82 -3.59
CA ALA A 219 -9.71 -3.63 -4.11
C ALA A 219 -9.57 -4.13 -5.57
N PRO A 220 -8.75 -3.47 -6.42
CA PRO A 220 -8.14 -2.16 -6.23
C PRO A 220 -9.14 -1.02 -6.47
N LEU A 221 -8.74 0.22 -6.19
CA LEU A 221 -9.53 1.39 -6.54
C LEU A 221 -9.74 1.48 -8.06
N TRP A 222 -10.85 2.09 -8.46
CA TRP A 222 -11.12 2.41 -9.85
C TRP A 222 -10.10 3.40 -10.43
N SER A 223 -9.72 3.19 -11.70
CA SER A 223 -8.82 4.05 -12.45
C SER A 223 -9.31 4.26 -13.89
N ASP A 224 -8.66 5.11 -14.64
CA ASP A 224 -8.81 5.16 -16.09
C ASP A 224 -8.03 3.98 -16.71
N TYR A 225 -8.71 2.87 -16.92
CA TYR A 225 -8.10 1.61 -17.37
C TYR A 225 -7.44 1.66 -18.75
N ASP A 226 -7.70 2.71 -19.53
CA ASP A 226 -7.01 2.94 -20.79
C ASP A 226 -5.61 3.55 -20.59
N LYS A 227 -5.36 4.14 -19.41
CA LYS A 227 -4.10 4.82 -19.08
C LYS A 227 -3.32 4.15 -17.96
N SER A 228 -4.00 3.74 -16.88
CA SER A 228 -3.33 3.21 -15.70
C SER A 228 -4.23 2.26 -14.93
N VAL A 229 -3.60 1.34 -14.20
CA VAL A 229 -4.26 0.45 -13.26
C VAL A 229 -3.56 0.54 -11.90
N TYR A 230 -4.34 0.45 -10.83
CA TYR A 230 -3.79 0.40 -9.48
C TYR A 230 -3.46 -1.02 -9.07
N TYR A 231 -2.48 -1.16 -8.22
CA TYR A 231 -2.19 -2.39 -7.51
C TYR A 231 -2.05 -2.12 -6.01
N ASN A 232 -2.26 -3.16 -5.22
CA ASN A 232 -2.07 -3.12 -3.78
C ASN A 232 -0.82 -3.90 -3.39
N THR A 233 -0.19 -3.43 -2.31
CA THR A 233 0.93 -4.10 -1.67
C THR A 233 0.50 -4.53 -0.28
N TYR A 234 0.79 -5.80 0.07
CA TYR A 234 0.43 -6.38 1.35
C TYR A 234 1.67 -6.95 2.04
N ASP A 235 1.85 -6.64 3.31
CA ASP A 235 2.75 -7.39 4.17
C ASP A 235 2.01 -8.67 4.61
N VAL A 236 2.53 -9.81 4.18
CA VAL A 236 1.96 -11.13 4.48
C VAL A 236 2.88 -11.98 5.34
N THR A 237 3.86 -11.36 5.98
CA THR A 237 4.90 -12.03 6.78
C THR A 237 4.31 -12.96 7.83
N SER A 238 3.31 -12.50 8.57
CA SER A 238 2.67 -13.28 9.64
C SER A 238 1.80 -14.43 9.14
N GLN A 239 1.33 -14.38 7.89
CA GLN A 239 0.43 -15.37 7.30
C GLN A 239 1.16 -16.46 6.53
N VAL A 240 2.40 -16.21 6.08
CA VAL A 240 3.23 -17.23 5.42
C VAL A 240 3.75 -18.21 6.47
N LYS A 241 3.50 -19.50 6.24
CA LYS A 241 3.88 -20.60 7.15
C LYS A 241 5.02 -21.41 6.56
N LYS A 242 5.85 -21.98 7.42
CA LYS A 242 6.79 -23.02 6.99
C LYS A 242 6.02 -24.24 6.54
N GLY A 243 6.40 -24.84 5.40
CA GLY A 243 5.69 -25.95 4.78
C GLY A 243 4.76 -25.50 3.66
N GLY A 244 3.64 -26.18 3.51
CA GLY A 244 2.64 -25.88 2.48
C GLY A 244 1.85 -24.61 2.75
N ASN A 245 1.66 -23.80 1.71
CA ASN A 245 0.87 -22.59 1.72
C ASN A 245 -0.04 -22.56 0.48
N ALA A 246 -1.15 -21.82 0.57
CA ALA A 246 -2.08 -21.62 -0.54
C ALA A 246 -2.51 -20.16 -0.65
N ILE A 247 -2.35 -19.61 -1.85
CA ILE A 247 -2.91 -18.33 -2.26
C ILE A 247 -4.29 -18.59 -2.84
N GLY A 248 -5.27 -17.77 -2.47
CA GLY A 248 -6.60 -17.73 -3.07
C GLY A 248 -6.97 -16.31 -3.45
N VAL A 249 -7.56 -16.14 -4.63
CA VAL A 249 -8.10 -14.84 -5.06
C VAL A 249 -9.49 -15.05 -5.63
N LEU A 250 -10.50 -14.43 -5.02
CA LEU A 250 -11.80 -14.25 -5.64
C LEU A 250 -11.73 -12.98 -6.47
N LEU A 251 -12.02 -13.06 -7.77
CA LEU A 251 -11.95 -11.94 -8.69
C LEU A 251 -13.29 -11.74 -9.39
N GLY A 252 -13.90 -10.58 -9.21
CA GLY A 252 -15.15 -10.16 -9.80
C GLY A 252 -14.99 -9.07 -10.85
N ASN A 253 -16.10 -8.60 -11.41
CA ASN A 253 -16.10 -7.67 -12.53
C ASN A 253 -15.64 -6.24 -12.17
N GLY A 254 -16.01 -5.72 -10.99
CA GLY A 254 -15.71 -4.36 -10.57
C GLY A 254 -16.13 -3.30 -11.60
N PHE A 255 -15.37 -2.22 -11.67
CA PHE A 255 -15.53 -1.19 -12.71
C PHE A 255 -14.89 -1.57 -14.05
N TYR A 256 -14.07 -2.62 -14.07
CA TYR A 256 -13.39 -3.06 -15.28
C TYR A 256 -14.34 -3.72 -16.29
N ASN A 257 -15.36 -4.42 -15.81
CA ASN A 257 -16.34 -5.14 -16.62
C ASN A 257 -17.77 -4.92 -16.10
N VAL A 258 -18.30 -3.71 -16.31
CA VAL A 258 -19.63 -3.31 -15.84
C VAL A 258 -20.70 -3.85 -16.78
N GLN A 259 -21.30 -4.97 -16.42
CA GLN A 259 -22.27 -5.68 -17.28
C GLN A 259 -23.65 -5.01 -17.35
N GLY A 260 -23.88 -4.01 -16.51
CA GLY A 260 -25.24 -3.54 -16.26
C GLY A 260 -26.02 -4.50 -15.38
N GLY A 261 -27.29 -4.32 -15.25
CA GLY A 261 -28.15 -5.10 -14.39
C GLY A 261 -29.49 -4.39 -14.20
N ARG A 262 -30.12 -4.61 -13.04
CA ARG A 262 -31.42 -4.01 -12.72
C ARG A 262 -31.39 -2.48 -12.76
N TYR A 263 -30.26 -1.87 -12.35
CA TYR A 263 -30.03 -0.43 -12.37
C TYR A 263 -28.93 -0.09 -13.40
N ARG A 264 -29.34 0.09 -14.65
CA ARG A 264 -28.43 0.32 -15.77
C ARG A 264 -28.12 1.81 -15.90
N LYS A 265 -27.07 2.29 -15.22
CA LYS A 265 -26.53 3.63 -15.45
C LYS A 265 -25.41 3.64 -16.50
N LEU A 266 -24.57 2.63 -16.46
CA LEU A 266 -23.40 2.47 -17.32
C LEU A 266 -23.25 1.01 -17.69
N GLN A 267 -22.91 0.74 -18.96
CA GLN A 267 -22.34 -0.53 -19.39
C GLN A 267 -21.02 -0.25 -20.09
N ILE A 268 -19.97 -0.91 -19.62
CA ILE A 268 -18.61 -0.76 -20.16
C ILE A 268 -17.83 -2.03 -19.88
N SER A 269 -17.03 -2.49 -20.83
CA SER A 269 -16.10 -3.58 -20.61
C SER A 269 -14.75 -3.28 -21.26
N PHE A 270 -13.70 -3.46 -20.48
CA PHE A 270 -12.31 -3.46 -20.95
C PHE A 270 -11.77 -4.88 -21.14
N GLY A 271 -12.59 -5.90 -20.85
CA GLY A 271 -12.28 -7.31 -20.97
C GLY A 271 -12.78 -8.14 -19.78
N ALA A 272 -12.51 -9.45 -19.82
CA ALA A 272 -12.76 -10.33 -18.70
C ALA A 272 -11.88 -9.97 -17.48
N PRO A 273 -12.36 -10.24 -16.26
CA PRO A 273 -11.54 -10.09 -15.07
C PRO A 273 -10.23 -10.87 -15.19
N THR A 274 -9.10 -10.21 -14.95
CA THR A 274 -7.77 -10.80 -14.97
C THR A 274 -6.96 -10.34 -13.76
N LEU A 275 -6.01 -11.17 -13.34
CA LEU A 275 -5.14 -10.95 -12.20
C LEU A 275 -3.68 -10.93 -12.65
N ARG A 276 -2.90 -10.04 -12.05
CA ARG A 276 -1.44 -10.12 -12.03
C ARG A 276 -0.98 -10.13 -10.58
N PHE A 277 -0.12 -11.09 -10.25
CA PHE A 277 0.29 -11.35 -8.87
C PHE A 277 1.78 -11.63 -8.80
N ARG A 278 2.43 -11.07 -7.78
CA ARG A 278 3.78 -11.45 -7.38
C ARG A 278 3.89 -11.40 -5.86
N MET A 279 4.54 -12.40 -5.26
CA MET A 279 4.89 -12.37 -3.85
C MET A 279 6.37 -12.71 -3.71
N VAL A 280 7.07 -11.95 -2.88
CA VAL A 280 8.48 -12.19 -2.52
C VAL A 280 8.52 -12.63 -1.07
N VAL A 281 9.16 -13.75 -0.82
CA VAL A 281 9.43 -14.28 0.53
C VAL A 281 10.93 -14.21 0.77
N ASN A 282 11.33 -13.39 1.73
CA ASN A 282 12.73 -13.26 2.16
C ASN A 282 12.98 -14.16 3.38
N TYR A 283 14.10 -14.86 3.39
CA TYR A 283 14.48 -15.77 4.46
C TYR A 283 15.54 -15.17 5.39
N GLU A 284 15.61 -15.68 6.62
CA GLU A 284 16.61 -15.22 7.60
C GLU A 284 18.06 -15.50 7.15
N ASP A 285 18.28 -16.46 6.25
CA ASP A 285 19.60 -16.77 5.70
C ASP A 285 20.04 -15.82 4.56
N GLY A 286 19.25 -14.78 4.27
CA GLY A 286 19.52 -13.79 3.23
C GLY A 286 19.10 -14.21 1.81
N THR A 287 18.57 -15.42 1.62
CA THR A 287 18.02 -15.86 0.34
C THR A 287 16.56 -15.42 0.19
N SER A 288 16.01 -15.45 -1.03
CA SER A 288 14.61 -15.15 -1.30
C SER A 288 13.99 -16.11 -2.31
N GLU A 289 12.68 -16.22 -2.26
CA GLU A 289 11.85 -16.95 -3.20
C GLU A 289 10.75 -16.04 -3.74
N THR A 290 10.38 -16.23 -5.02
CA THR A 290 9.34 -15.42 -5.66
C THR A 290 8.25 -16.32 -6.22
N ILE A 291 7.01 -16.04 -5.86
CA ILE A 291 5.80 -16.68 -6.37
C ILE A 291 5.10 -15.70 -7.30
N VAL A 292 4.87 -16.08 -8.55
CA VAL A 292 4.26 -15.19 -9.58
C VAL A 292 3.01 -15.81 -10.18
N SER A 293 2.13 -14.97 -10.72
CA SER A 293 1.03 -15.42 -11.56
C SER A 293 1.55 -15.96 -12.89
N GLY A 294 1.02 -17.08 -13.32
CA GLY A 294 1.43 -17.81 -14.53
C GLY A 294 0.72 -19.16 -14.65
N LYS A 295 1.30 -20.04 -15.42
CA LYS A 295 0.72 -21.35 -15.82
C LYS A 295 0.42 -22.30 -14.64
N ASP A 296 1.10 -22.13 -13.53
CA ASP A 296 0.92 -23.01 -12.35
C ASP A 296 -0.30 -22.64 -11.50
N TRP A 297 -1.00 -21.59 -11.86
CA TRP A 297 -2.25 -21.23 -11.21
C TRP A 297 -3.41 -22.04 -11.76
N LYS A 298 -4.34 -22.35 -10.87
CA LYS A 298 -5.62 -23.00 -11.21
C LYS A 298 -6.73 -21.98 -11.10
N TYR A 299 -7.81 -22.14 -11.87
CA TYR A 299 -9.02 -21.37 -11.74
C TYR A 299 -10.26 -22.23 -11.73
N ASP A 300 -11.33 -21.69 -11.17
CA ASP A 300 -12.70 -22.20 -11.30
C ASP A 300 -13.68 -21.03 -11.22
N PHE A 301 -14.90 -21.25 -11.68
CA PHE A 301 -15.94 -20.26 -11.54
C PHE A 301 -16.46 -20.23 -10.10
N SER A 302 -16.60 -19.03 -9.55
CA SER A 302 -17.10 -18.86 -8.19
C SER A 302 -18.62 -19.11 -8.11
N PRO A 303 -19.16 -19.33 -6.92
CA PRO A 303 -20.61 -19.41 -6.71
C PRO A 303 -21.33 -18.05 -6.89
N VAL A 304 -20.60 -16.96 -7.08
CA VAL A 304 -21.18 -15.65 -7.42
C VAL A 304 -21.64 -15.68 -8.88
N LEU A 305 -22.94 -15.82 -9.09
CA LEU A 305 -23.55 -15.95 -10.42
C LEU A 305 -23.66 -14.62 -11.16
N PHE A 306 -23.77 -13.55 -10.42
CA PHE A 306 -23.85 -12.18 -10.92
C PHE A 306 -23.17 -11.24 -9.96
N ASN A 307 -22.38 -10.30 -10.47
CA ASN A 307 -21.85 -9.17 -9.73
C ASN A 307 -21.77 -7.93 -10.61
N CYS A 308 -22.18 -6.80 -10.08
CA CYS A 308 -22.15 -5.52 -10.76
C CYS A 308 -22.14 -4.39 -9.75
N ILE A 309 -21.31 -3.39 -9.96
CA ILE A 309 -21.18 -2.22 -9.08
C ILE A 309 -22.50 -1.47 -8.82
N TYR A 310 -23.47 -1.58 -9.74
CA TYR A 310 -24.78 -0.94 -9.60
C TYR A 310 -25.90 -1.90 -9.19
N GLY A 311 -25.68 -3.19 -9.30
CA GLY A 311 -26.70 -4.22 -9.09
C GLY A 311 -26.42 -5.16 -7.92
N GLY A 312 -25.25 -5.01 -7.27
CA GLY A 312 -24.83 -5.88 -6.18
C GLY A 312 -24.42 -7.27 -6.66
N GLU A 313 -24.54 -8.27 -5.81
CA GLU A 313 -24.17 -9.66 -6.07
C GLU A 313 -25.36 -10.61 -5.89
N ILE A 314 -25.35 -11.68 -6.68
CA ILE A 314 -26.27 -12.81 -6.54
C ILE A 314 -25.39 -14.06 -6.46
N GLY A 315 -25.40 -14.73 -5.31
CA GLY A 315 -24.76 -16.02 -5.11
C GLY A 315 -25.67 -17.20 -5.46
N ARG A 316 -25.08 -18.37 -5.64
CA ARG A 316 -25.82 -19.63 -5.68
C ARG A 316 -26.32 -19.91 -4.27
N ALA A 317 -27.60 -20.20 -4.10
CA ALA A 317 -28.11 -20.77 -2.86
C ALA A 317 -27.43 -22.13 -2.61
N SER A 318 -26.91 -22.31 -1.40
CA SER A 318 -26.32 -23.57 -0.94
C SER A 318 -27.38 -24.62 -0.73
#